data_7e68709857c8c9a56590dcb9c67777c7
#
_entry.id   7e68709857c8c9a56590dcb9c67777c7
#
_cell.length_a   1.000
_cell.length_b   1.000
_cell.length_c   1.000
_cell.angle_alpha   90.00
_cell.angle_beta   90.00
_cell.angle_gamma   90.00
#
_symmetry.space_group_name_H-M   'P 1'
#
loop_
_entity.id
_entity.type
_entity.pdbx_description
1 polymer ?
#
loop_
_entity_poly.entity_id
_entity_poly.type
_entity_poly.pdbx_seq_one_letter_code
_entity_poly.pdbx_strand_id
1 'polypeptide(L)'
;MIAAILLYFIICMKTPKRLLPLIEDGIVDEVLGQLMSGKEATVYTVRCGSETRCAKVYKDAAKRSFKKAVQYQEGRRVRNSRRGRAMEKGSKFGRDQQEEIWQSAEVDALYKLANAGVRVPEPHGCFNGVLIMELIMDGDGHVAPRLNDVVLSPEQARHDHAVVMQDVIRMLCAGLVHGDLSEFNVLIDDVGPVIIDLPQAIDAAANNNAKDMLERDVRNMTNYYGQYAPDLLKGHYAKEIWQLFQKGDLTPDTKLKGIIEVDTRPADVDSVMLEIKAAFAEQEERLKRMAEND
;
A
#
# COMPACT_ATOMS: atom_id res chain seq x y z
N MET A 1 -0.24 4.24 43.44
CA MET A 1 -1.33 5.19 43.07
C MET A 1 -1.44 5.33 41.54
N ILE A 2 -0.36 5.48 40.80
CA ILE A 2 -0.36 5.57 39.32
C ILE A 2 -0.85 4.28 38.66
N ALA A 3 -0.45 3.10 39.13
CA ALA A 3 -0.90 1.81 38.63
C ALA A 3 -2.42 1.56 38.81
N ALA A 4 -3.01 2.06 39.90
CA ALA A 4 -4.45 1.97 40.16
C ALA A 4 -5.27 2.91 39.26
N ILE A 5 -4.70 4.06 38.85
CA ILE A 5 -5.32 5.00 37.93
C ILE A 5 -5.27 4.45 36.50
N LEU A 6 -4.17 3.82 36.09
CA LEU A 6 -4.05 3.11 34.80
C LEU A 6 -5.04 1.92 34.73
N LEU A 7 -5.18 1.15 35.80
CA LEU A 7 -6.13 0.04 35.90
C LEU A 7 -7.58 0.55 35.83
N TYR A 8 -7.88 1.72 36.41
CA TYR A 8 -9.21 2.34 36.39
C TYR A 8 -9.58 2.89 35.00
N PHE A 9 -8.59 3.34 34.20
CA PHE A 9 -8.80 3.77 32.81
C PHE A 9 -9.06 2.59 31.87
N ILE A 10 -8.48 1.42 32.13
CA ILE A 10 -8.71 0.17 31.38
C ILE A 10 -10.14 -0.34 31.60
N ILE A 11 -10.71 -0.18 32.82
CA ILE A 11 -12.04 -0.69 33.21
C ILE A 11 -13.20 0.14 32.59
N CYS A 12 -12.95 1.35 32.05
CA CYS A 12 -14.01 2.26 31.60
C CYS A 12 -14.12 2.43 30.08
N MET A 13 -13.33 1.71 29.26
CA MET A 13 -13.45 1.79 27.82
C MET A 13 -14.60 0.91 27.34
N LYS A 14 -15.68 1.56 26.84
CA LYS A 14 -16.81 0.84 26.24
C LYS A 14 -16.30 0.07 25.02
N THR A 15 -16.37 -1.24 25.05
CA THR A 15 -15.98 -2.10 23.93
C THR A 15 -16.66 -1.64 22.64
N PRO A 16 -15.89 -1.42 21.55
CA PRO A 16 -16.46 -1.02 20.28
C PRO A 16 -17.46 -2.06 19.78
N LYS A 17 -18.62 -1.61 19.33
CA LYS A 17 -19.70 -2.50 18.90
C LYS A 17 -19.29 -3.53 17.85
N ARG A 18 -18.34 -3.18 16.97
CA ARG A 18 -17.83 -4.08 15.91
C ARG A 18 -16.89 -5.16 16.43
N LEU A 19 -16.32 -5.01 17.63
CA LEU A 19 -15.47 -6.02 18.28
C LEU A 19 -16.27 -7.01 19.12
N LEU A 20 -17.52 -6.67 19.49
CA LEU A 20 -18.36 -7.56 20.30
C LEU A 20 -18.57 -8.96 19.68
N PRO A 21 -18.90 -9.10 18.38
CA PRO A 21 -19.04 -10.42 17.78
C PRO A 21 -17.73 -11.25 17.83
N LEU A 22 -16.56 -10.60 17.68
CA LEU A 22 -15.28 -11.28 17.72
C LEU A 22 -14.96 -11.79 19.15
N ILE A 23 -15.46 -11.08 20.16
CA ILE A 23 -15.34 -11.53 21.56
C ILE A 23 -16.29 -12.69 21.83
N GLU A 24 -17.53 -12.61 21.35
CA GLU A 24 -18.53 -13.68 21.48
C GLU A 24 -18.08 -14.97 20.79
N ASP A 25 -17.41 -14.85 19.62
CA ASP A 25 -16.87 -15.98 18.85
C ASP A 25 -15.52 -16.47 19.39
N GLY A 26 -14.94 -15.84 20.42
CA GLY A 26 -13.65 -16.22 21.02
C GLY A 26 -12.42 -15.94 20.14
N ILE A 27 -12.55 -15.09 19.11
CA ILE A 27 -11.43 -14.64 18.26
C ILE A 27 -10.59 -13.59 19.00
N VAL A 28 -11.26 -12.76 19.78
CA VAL A 28 -10.65 -11.74 20.65
C VAL A 28 -11.10 -12.02 22.09
N ASP A 29 -10.18 -12.09 23.02
CA ASP A 29 -10.52 -12.28 24.45
C ASP A 29 -10.88 -10.96 25.12
N GLU A 30 -10.11 -9.89 24.80
CA GLU A 30 -10.26 -8.59 25.47
C GLU A 30 -9.74 -7.45 24.59
N VAL A 31 -10.38 -6.29 24.69
CA VAL A 31 -9.89 -5.02 24.11
C VAL A 31 -9.06 -4.30 25.16
N LEU A 32 -7.75 -4.19 24.92
CA LEU A 32 -6.80 -3.62 25.88
C LEU A 32 -6.75 -2.09 25.82
N GLY A 33 -6.88 -1.51 24.61
CA GLY A 33 -6.78 -0.06 24.45
C GLY A 33 -7.04 0.39 23.02
N GLN A 34 -7.26 1.69 22.86
CA GLN A 34 -7.28 2.34 21.54
C GLN A 34 -5.90 2.93 21.26
N LEU A 35 -5.27 2.50 20.15
CA LEU A 35 -3.99 3.04 19.71
C LEU A 35 -4.17 4.35 18.95
N MET A 36 -5.09 4.35 17.97
CA MET A 36 -5.25 5.47 17.06
C MET A 36 -6.67 5.53 16.51
N SER A 37 -7.14 6.75 16.20
CA SER A 37 -8.39 6.95 15.46
C SER A 37 -8.12 7.86 14.26
N GLY A 38 -8.04 7.26 13.07
CA GLY A 38 -7.92 7.96 11.80
C GLY A 38 -9.26 8.28 11.16
N LYS A 39 -9.23 8.80 9.94
CA LYS A 39 -10.45 9.11 9.14
C LYS A 39 -11.16 7.84 8.68
N GLU A 40 -10.42 6.78 8.38
CA GLU A 40 -10.89 5.57 7.71
C GLU A 40 -11.11 4.40 8.66
N ALA A 41 -10.31 4.32 9.72
CA ALA A 41 -10.39 3.26 10.71
C ALA A 41 -10.02 3.77 12.10
N THR A 42 -10.39 2.98 13.11
CA THR A 42 -9.86 3.09 14.47
C THR A 42 -9.08 1.81 14.77
N VAL A 43 -7.92 1.97 15.35
CA VAL A 43 -7.00 0.87 15.66
C VAL A 43 -6.99 0.63 17.16
N TYR A 44 -7.15 -0.64 17.55
CA TYR A 44 -7.17 -1.08 18.94
C TYR A 44 -6.09 -2.12 19.18
N THR A 45 -5.57 -2.18 20.40
CA THR A 45 -4.85 -3.34 20.90
C THR A 45 -5.84 -4.32 21.49
N VAL A 46 -5.70 -5.58 21.13
CA VAL A 46 -6.57 -6.67 21.60
C VAL A 46 -5.72 -7.85 22.06
N ARG A 47 -6.27 -8.63 23.00
CA ARG A 47 -5.70 -9.92 23.38
C ARG A 47 -6.37 -11.03 22.58
N CYS A 48 -5.56 -11.94 22.04
CA CYS A 48 -5.99 -13.14 21.35
C CYS A 48 -5.16 -14.31 21.87
N GLY A 49 -5.70 -15.08 22.81
CA GLY A 49 -4.96 -16.11 23.53
C GLY A 49 -3.82 -15.51 24.38
N SER A 50 -2.61 -15.97 24.15
CA SER A 50 -1.39 -15.46 24.81
C SER A 50 -0.79 -14.22 24.16
N GLU A 51 -1.30 -13.79 22.99
CA GLU A 51 -0.70 -12.74 22.19
C GLU A 51 -1.49 -11.44 22.26
N THR A 52 -0.76 -10.32 22.19
CA THR A 52 -1.36 -9.00 21.96
C THR A 52 -1.30 -8.70 20.47
N ARG A 53 -2.44 -8.37 19.87
CA ARG A 53 -2.61 -8.10 18.45
C ARG A 53 -3.19 -6.72 18.20
N CYS A 54 -3.19 -6.32 16.94
CA CYS A 54 -3.79 -5.09 16.45
C CYS A 54 -5.13 -5.41 15.80
N ALA A 55 -6.19 -4.68 16.16
CA ALA A 55 -7.50 -4.75 15.53
C ALA A 55 -7.80 -3.43 14.81
N LYS A 56 -7.76 -3.41 13.48
CA LYS A 56 -8.13 -2.26 12.64
C LYS A 56 -9.62 -2.34 12.32
N VAL A 57 -10.41 -1.48 12.96
CA VAL A 57 -11.86 -1.39 12.82
C VAL A 57 -12.21 -0.31 11.81
N TYR A 58 -12.68 -0.69 10.64
CA TYR A 58 -13.04 0.26 9.58
C TYR A 58 -14.29 1.05 9.95
N LYS A 59 -14.31 2.35 9.64
CA LYS A 59 -15.47 3.24 9.84
C LYS A 59 -16.43 3.10 8.67
N ASP A 60 -17.74 3.35 8.93
CA ASP A 60 -18.75 3.28 7.87
C ASP A 60 -18.51 4.30 6.75
N ALA A 61 -18.79 3.90 5.49
CA ALA A 61 -18.59 4.69 4.27
C ALA A 61 -19.18 6.11 4.33
N ALA A 62 -20.30 6.28 5.04
CA ALA A 62 -20.98 7.59 5.19
C ALA A 62 -20.12 8.67 5.87
N LYS A 63 -19.05 8.30 6.57
CA LYS A 63 -18.18 9.20 7.34
C LYS A 63 -16.83 9.49 6.65
N ARG A 64 -16.61 8.96 5.45
CA ARG A 64 -15.35 9.10 4.71
C ARG A 64 -15.42 10.13 3.59
N SER A 65 -14.31 10.82 3.33
CA SER A 65 -14.17 11.76 2.22
C SER A 65 -13.46 11.09 1.04
N PHE A 66 -14.20 10.72 -0.01
CA PHE A 66 -13.70 10.01 -1.19
C PHE A 66 -13.08 10.91 -2.29
N LYS A 67 -12.58 12.10 -1.95
CA LYS A 67 -12.11 13.06 -2.96
C LYS A 67 -10.94 12.61 -3.86
N LYS A 68 -10.20 11.55 -3.49
CA LYS A 68 -9.07 11.02 -4.29
C LYS A 68 -9.30 9.63 -4.88
N ALA A 69 -10.52 9.09 -4.79
CA ALA A 69 -10.82 7.69 -5.11
C ALA A 69 -10.56 7.28 -6.58
N VAL A 70 -10.64 8.21 -7.54
CA VAL A 70 -10.61 7.87 -8.97
C VAL A 70 -9.27 7.28 -9.41
N GLN A 71 -8.14 7.82 -8.96
CA GLN A 71 -6.81 7.35 -9.36
C GLN A 71 -6.46 5.96 -8.79
N TYR A 72 -7.03 5.62 -7.62
CA TYR A 72 -6.79 4.33 -6.96
C TYR A 72 -7.80 3.25 -7.36
N GLN A 73 -8.86 3.60 -8.10
CA GLN A 73 -9.88 2.67 -8.59
C GLN A 73 -9.55 2.07 -9.96
N GLU A 74 -8.65 2.69 -10.70
CA GLU A 74 -8.23 2.18 -12.01
C GLU A 74 -7.59 0.80 -11.85
N GLY A 75 -8.04 -0.17 -12.65
CA GLY A 75 -7.57 -1.56 -12.58
C GLY A 75 -8.32 -2.47 -11.59
N ARG A 76 -9.15 -1.92 -10.68
CA ARG A 76 -10.01 -2.72 -9.81
C ARG A 76 -11.28 -3.16 -10.55
N ARG A 77 -11.29 -4.39 -11.10
CA ARG A 77 -12.43 -4.91 -11.88
C ARG A 77 -13.60 -5.31 -11.00
N VAL A 78 -14.77 -4.67 -11.21
CA VAL A 78 -16.06 -5.13 -10.69
C VAL A 78 -16.65 -6.14 -11.66
N ARG A 79 -16.70 -7.43 -11.29
CA ARG A 79 -17.22 -8.51 -12.15
C ARG A 79 -18.71 -8.44 -12.45
N ASN A 80 -19.46 -7.57 -11.75
CA ASN A 80 -20.91 -7.45 -11.90
C ASN A 80 -21.32 -6.05 -12.38
N SER A 81 -21.90 -5.97 -13.57
CA SER A 81 -22.32 -4.71 -14.21
C SER A 81 -23.41 -3.93 -13.44
N ARG A 82 -24.23 -4.59 -12.60
CA ARG A 82 -25.20 -3.94 -11.71
C ARG A 82 -24.51 -3.24 -10.55
N ARG A 83 -23.51 -3.88 -9.95
CA ARG A 83 -22.69 -3.29 -8.86
C ARG A 83 -21.90 -2.09 -9.39
N GLY A 84 -21.26 -2.19 -10.57
CA GLY A 84 -20.55 -1.09 -11.23
C GLY A 84 -21.44 0.14 -11.42
N ARG A 85 -22.63 -0.01 -11.99
CA ARG A 85 -23.59 1.09 -12.19
C ARG A 85 -24.10 1.72 -10.88
N ALA A 86 -24.25 0.93 -9.81
CA ALA A 86 -24.68 1.44 -8.49
C ALA A 86 -23.57 2.25 -7.82
N MET A 87 -22.31 1.84 -8.04
CA MET A 87 -21.12 2.57 -7.54
C MET A 87 -20.96 3.91 -8.26
N GLU A 88 -21.08 3.94 -9.59
CA GLU A 88 -21.03 5.18 -10.40
C GLU A 88 -22.11 6.20 -10.00
N LYS A 89 -23.31 5.72 -9.67
CA LYS A 89 -24.43 6.59 -9.24
C LYS A 89 -24.27 7.13 -7.80
N GLY A 90 -23.28 6.68 -7.01
CA GLY A 90 -23.05 7.13 -5.65
C GLY A 90 -24.24 6.84 -4.69
N SER A 91 -25.09 5.86 -5.01
CA SER A 91 -26.19 5.42 -4.15
C SER A 91 -25.64 4.88 -2.80
N LYS A 92 -26.48 4.80 -1.75
CA LYS A 92 -26.07 4.20 -0.48
C LYS A 92 -25.53 2.78 -0.70
N PHE A 93 -26.25 1.96 -1.43
CA PHE A 93 -25.82 0.61 -1.80
C PHE A 93 -24.50 0.62 -2.61
N GLY A 94 -24.34 1.56 -3.55
CA GLY A 94 -23.10 1.71 -4.32
C GLY A 94 -21.90 2.07 -3.44
N ARG A 95 -22.07 2.95 -2.46
CA ARG A 95 -21.03 3.30 -1.48
C ARG A 95 -20.68 2.13 -0.57
N ASP A 96 -21.65 1.38 -0.07
CA ASP A 96 -21.43 0.21 0.79
C ASP A 96 -20.65 -0.88 0.01
N GLN A 97 -20.98 -1.12 -1.28
CA GLN A 97 -20.25 -2.04 -2.15
C GLN A 97 -18.82 -1.57 -2.46
N GLN A 98 -18.63 -0.27 -2.64
CA GLN A 98 -17.31 0.34 -2.86
C GLN A 98 -16.41 0.16 -1.64
N GLU A 99 -16.99 0.27 -0.46
CA GLU A 99 -16.28 0.06 0.81
C GLU A 99 -15.88 -1.39 1.03
N GLU A 100 -16.77 -2.33 0.76
CA GLU A 100 -16.48 -3.77 0.85
C GLU A 100 -15.31 -4.17 -0.06
N ILE A 101 -15.30 -3.68 -1.32
CA ILE A 101 -14.22 -3.92 -2.28
C ILE A 101 -12.91 -3.28 -1.79
N TRP A 102 -12.98 -2.11 -1.19
CA TRP A 102 -11.81 -1.39 -0.72
C TRP A 102 -11.18 -2.05 0.51
N GLN A 103 -12.00 -2.50 1.47
CA GLN A 103 -11.54 -3.26 2.63
C GLN A 103 -10.93 -4.61 2.22
N SER A 104 -11.57 -5.33 1.30
CA SER A 104 -11.03 -6.60 0.81
C SER A 104 -9.71 -6.38 0.06
N ALA A 105 -9.57 -5.28 -0.71
CA ALA A 105 -8.33 -4.98 -1.43
C ALA A 105 -7.14 -4.69 -0.49
N GLU A 106 -7.36 -3.99 0.63
CA GLU A 106 -6.31 -3.77 1.63
C GLU A 106 -5.90 -5.09 2.29
N VAL A 107 -6.88 -5.91 2.68
CA VAL A 107 -6.63 -7.23 3.28
C VAL A 107 -5.89 -8.14 2.30
N ASP A 108 -6.34 -8.22 1.05
CA ASP A 108 -5.70 -9.02 0.00
C ASP A 108 -4.26 -8.55 -0.28
N ALA A 109 -4.04 -7.22 -0.31
CA ALA A 109 -2.72 -6.64 -0.46
C ALA A 109 -1.80 -7.04 0.71
N LEU A 110 -2.30 -6.95 1.96
CA LEU A 110 -1.53 -7.29 3.14
C LEU A 110 -1.08 -8.77 3.11
N TYR A 111 -1.99 -9.71 2.84
CA TYR A 111 -1.64 -11.13 2.70
C TYR A 111 -0.65 -11.37 1.55
N LYS A 112 -0.86 -10.72 0.42
CA LYS A 112 0.02 -10.86 -0.75
C LYS A 112 1.43 -10.38 -0.46
N LEU A 113 1.57 -9.26 0.24
CA LEU A 113 2.86 -8.69 0.58
C LEU A 113 3.57 -9.46 1.68
N ALA A 114 2.87 -9.90 2.73
CA ALA A 114 3.44 -10.78 3.75
C ALA A 114 3.99 -12.08 3.12
N ASN A 115 3.23 -12.72 2.21
CA ASN A 115 3.67 -13.90 1.47
C ASN A 115 4.85 -13.63 0.52
N ALA A 116 5.00 -12.41 0.03
CA ALA A 116 6.13 -12.00 -0.82
C ALA A 116 7.39 -11.63 -0.01
N GLY A 117 7.36 -11.74 1.32
CA GLY A 117 8.47 -11.41 2.20
C GLY A 117 8.71 -9.90 2.34
N VAL A 118 7.69 -9.07 2.07
CA VAL A 118 7.70 -7.64 2.41
C VAL A 118 7.44 -7.52 3.89
N ARG A 119 8.16 -6.65 4.58
CA ARG A 119 7.97 -6.43 5.99
C ARG A 119 6.73 -5.55 6.24
N VAL A 120 5.61 -6.23 6.44
CA VAL A 120 4.30 -5.67 6.79
C VAL A 120 3.76 -6.42 8.03
N PRO A 121 2.81 -5.87 8.80
CA PRO A 121 2.18 -6.60 9.90
C PRO A 121 1.57 -7.91 9.41
N GLU A 122 1.84 -9.03 10.09
CA GLU A 122 1.29 -10.33 9.75
C GLU A 122 -0.25 -10.32 9.90
N PRO A 123 -1.01 -10.64 8.82
CA PRO A 123 -2.47 -10.68 8.91
C PRO A 123 -2.94 -11.99 9.54
N HIS A 124 -3.83 -11.88 10.53
CA HIS A 124 -4.42 -13.03 11.22
C HIS A 124 -5.89 -13.28 10.87
N GLY A 125 -6.52 -12.38 10.11
CA GLY A 125 -7.88 -12.56 9.59
C GLY A 125 -8.65 -11.24 9.50
N CYS A 126 -9.73 -11.26 8.71
CA CYS A 126 -10.65 -10.14 8.60
C CYS A 126 -12.07 -10.62 8.86
N PHE A 127 -12.71 -10.10 9.90
CA PHE A 127 -14.01 -10.53 10.41
C PHE A 127 -14.96 -9.35 10.50
N ASN A 128 -16.02 -9.34 9.74
CA ASN A 128 -17.08 -8.31 9.80
C ASN A 128 -16.56 -6.86 9.72
N GLY A 129 -15.54 -6.61 8.87
CA GLY A 129 -14.92 -5.29 8.73
C GLY A 129 -13.97 -4.93 9.88
N VAL A 130 -13.41 -5.95 10.54
CA VAL A 130 -12.32 -5.82 11.50
C VAL A 130 -11.15 -6.67 11.02
N LEU A 131 -10.03 -6.06 10.71
CA LEU A 131 -8.78 -6.73 10.37
C LEU A 131 -7.98 -6.96 11.65
N ILE A 132 -7.72 -8.23 11.98
CA ILE A 132 -6.80 -8.64 13.03
C ILE A 132 -5.44 -8.89 12.41
N MET A 133 -4.40 -8.26 12.96
CA MET A 133 -3.04 -8.36 12.45
C MET A 133 -2.03 -8.22 13.61
N GLU A 134 -0.79 -8.49 13.31
CA GLU A 134 0.34 -8.31 14.23
C GLU A 134 0.35 -6.89 14.82
N LEU A 135 0.63 -6.81 16.13
CA LEU A 135 0.98 -5.56 16.78
C LEU A 135 2.50 -5.41 16.72
N ILE A 136 2.99 -4.46 15.94
CA ILE A 136 4.42 -4.18 15.86
C ILE A 136 4.86 -3.51 17.17
N MET A 137 5.83 -4.10 17.83
CA MET A 137 6.40 -3.62 19.10
C MET A 137 7.90 -3.39 18.94
N ASP A 138 8.43 -2.44 19.71
CA ASP A 138 9.87 -2.24 19.85
C ASP A 138 10.51 -3.29 20.78
N GLY A 139 11.84 -3.27 20.89
CA GLY A 139 12.61 -4.20 21.72
C GLY A 139 12.31 -4.09 23.23
N ASP A 140 11.70 -3.00 23.67
CA ASP A 140 11.28 -2.77 25.07
C ASP A 140 9.83 -3.23 25.34
N GLY A 141 9.14 -3.73 24.33
CA GLY A 141 7.77 -4.22 24.42
C GLY A 141 6.70 -3.10 24.38
N HIS A 142 7.05 -1.91 23.94
CA HIS A 142 6.10 -0.85 23.62
C HIS A 142 5.66 -0.94 22.17
N VAL A 143 4.55 -0.30 21.84
CA VAL A 143 4.11 -0.15 20.45
C VAL A 143 5.19 0.59 19.66
N ALA A 144 5.64 0.01 18.55
CA ALA A 144 6.69 0.57 17.73
C ALA A 144 6.34 1.98 17.24
N PRO A 145 7.25 2.96 17.37
CA PRO A 145 7.04 4.32 16.89
C PRO A 145 6.97 4.38 15.37
N ARG A 146 6.36 5.44 14.85
CA ARG A 146 6.46 5.75 13.43
C ARG A 146 7.83 6.31 13.10
N LEU A 147 8.25 6.12 11.86
CA LEU A 147 9.52 6.63 11.36
C LEU A 147 9.68 8.14 11.57
N ASN A 148 8.61 8.93 11.43
CA ASN A 148 8.64 10.38 11.69
C ASN A 148 8.85 10.76 13.16
N ASP A 149 8.67 9.83 14.09
CA ASP A 149 8.83 10.05 15.53
C ASP A 149 10.22 9.61 16.05
N VAL A 150 11.07 9.10 15.13
CA VAL A 150 12.41 8.58 15.45
C VAL A 150 13.50 9.48 14.91
N VAL A 151 14.55 9.70 15.70
CA VAL A 151 15.76 10.38 15.25
C VAL A 151 16.80 9.33 14.86
N LEU A 152 17.30 9.40 13.63
CA LEU A 152 18.22 8.42 13.07
C LEU A 152 19.66 8.93 13.02
N SER A 153 20.62 8.03 13.17
CA SER A 153 22.00 8.30 12.72
C SER A 153 22.10 8.24 11.20
N PRO A 154 23.12 8.86 10.59
CA PRO A 154 23.31 8.75 9.13
C PRO A 154 23.47 7.30 8.65
N GLU A 155 24.11 6.44 9.47
CA GLU A 155 24.31 5.01 9.17
C GLU A 155 23.00 4.27 9.21
N GLN A 156 22.18 4.50 10.26
CA GLN A 156 20.85 3.90 10.37
C GLN A 156 19.94 4.34 9.22
N ALA A 157 19.97 5.63 8.87
CA ALA A 157 19.18 6.16 7.75
C ALA A 157 19.53 5.49 6.41
N ARG A 158 20.82 5.23 6.13
CA ARG A 158 21.22 4.49 4.93
C ARG A 158 20.77 3.04 4.96
N HIS A 159 20.92 2.40 6.12
CA HIS A 159 20.48 1.02 6.29
C HIS A 159 18.97 0.88 6.09
N ASP A 160 18.18 1.68 6.79
CA ASP A 160 16.71 1.62 6.74
C ASP A 160 16.17 2.01 5.37
N HIS A 161 16.80 3.01 4.71
CA HIS A 161 16.47 3.34 3.32
C HIS A 161 16.67 2.13 2.41
N ALA A 162 17.79 1.42 2.54
CA ALA A 162 18.07 0.23 1.72
C ALA A 162 17.05 -0.90 1.99
N VAL A 163 16.62 -1.08 3.24
CA VAL A 163 15.59 -2.06 3.63
C VAL A 163 14.24 -1.68 3.00
N VAL A 164 13.81 -0.42 3.15
CA VAL A 164 12.54 0.06 2.55
C VAL A 164 12.57 -0.05 1.03
N MET A 165 13.69 0.30 0.38
CA MET A 165 13.81 0.14 -1.09
C MET A 165 13.72 -1.34 -1.50
N GLN A 166 14.30 -2.25 -0.71
CA GLN A 166 14.17 -3.69 -0.96
C GLN A 166 12.72 -4.16 -0.84
N ASP A 167 11.97 -3.64 0.12
CA ASP A 167 10.55 -3.96 0.28
C ASP A 167 9.72 -3.37 -0.85
N VAL A 168 10.01 -2.14 -1.32
CA VAL A 168 9.37 -1.55 -2.52
C VAL A 168 9.61 -2.43 -3.76
N ILE A 169 10.82 -2.98 -3.93
CA ILE A 169 11.13 -3.93 -5.03
C ILE A 169 10.27 -5.18 -4.90
N ARG A 170 10.21 -5.80 -3.72
CA ARG A 170 9.38 -6.99 -3.47
C ARG A 170 7.91 -6.73 -3.71
N MET A 171 7.39 -5.56 -3.29
CA MET A 171 6.02 -5.12 -3.57
C MET A 171 5.76 -5.07 -5.07
N LEU A 172 6.66 -4.46 -5.84
CA LEU A 172 6.53 -4.34 -7.29
C LEU A 172 6.64 -5.71 -7.98
N CYS A 173 7.55 -6.59 -7.53
CA CYS A 173 7.63 -7.99 -7.99
C CYS A 173 6.35 -8.78 -7.67
N ALA A 174 5.70 -8.48 -6.55
CA ALA A 174 4.38 -9.01 -6.23
C ALA A 174 3.25 -8.34 -7.04
N GLY A 175 3.55 -7.41 -7.94
CA GLY A 175 2.58 -6.70 -8.78
C GLY A 175 1.80 -5.62 -8.04
N LEU A 176 2.33 -5.03 -6.97
CA LEU A 176 1.69 -3.98 -6.18
C LEU A 176 2.59 -2.75 -6.04
N VAL A 177 1.97 -1.57 -6.00
CA VAL A 177 2.57 -0.31 -5.58
C VAL A 177 1.79 0.20 -4.38
N HIS A 178 2.45 0.72 -3.35
CA HIS A 178 1.83 1.21 -2.12
C HIS A 178 0.85 2.37 -2.40
N GLY A 179 1.31 3.34 -3.19
CA GLY A 179 0.50 4.49 -3.62
C GLY A 179 0.38 5.64 -2.62
N ASP A 180 0.91 5.49 -1.40
CA ASP A 180 0.94 6.54 -0.36
C ASP A 180 2.06 6.32 0.67
N LEU A 181 3.20 5.73 0.23
CA LEU A 181 4.32 5.46 1.12
C LEU A 181 4.99 6.77 1.56
N SER A 182 5.13 6.91 2.87
CA SER A 182 5.75 8.06 3.52
C SER A 182 6.23 7.70 4.93
N GLU A 183 6.96 8.58 5.59
CA GLU A 183 7.43 8.45 6.96
C GLU A 183 6.32 8.18 8.00
N PHE A 184 5.07 8.50 7.65
CA PHE A 184 3.90 8.26 8.51
C PHE A 184 3.36 6.83 8.39
N ASN A 185 3.72 6.13 7.31
CA ASN A 185 3.26 4.78 6.97
C ASN A 185 4.39 3.73 7.10
N VAL A 186 5.38 4.03 7.94
CA VAL A 186 6.46 3.12 8.32
C VAL A 186 6.58 3.15 9.84
N LEU A 187 6.60 1.99 10.48
CA LEU A 187 6.95 1.80 11.88
C LEU A 187 8.41 1.36 11.98
N ILE A 188 9.05 1.64 13.11
CA ILE A 188 10.43 1.20 13.39
C ILE A 188 10.41 0.32 14.62
N ASP A 189 10.75 -0.95 14.47
CA ASP A 189 11.01 -1.85 15.58
C ASP A 189 12.53 -2.10 15.73
N ASP A 190 12.92 -3.05 16.56
CA ASP A 190 14.32 -3.42 16.82
C ASP A 190 14.99 -4.16 15.64
N VAL A 191 14.21 -4.65 14.68
CA VAL A 191 14.71 -5.31 13.46
C VAL A 191 14.84 -4.31 12.31
N GLY A 192 14.00 -3.27 12.25
CA GLY A 192 14.02 -2.21 11.25
C GLY A 192 12.65 -1.71 10.80
N PRO A 193 12.54 -1.12 9.60
CA PRO A 193 11.29 -0.58 9.06
C PRO A 193 10.23 -1.64 8.81
N VAL A 194 8.97 -1.31 9.13
CA VAL A 194 7.77 -2.11 8.85
C VAL A 194 6.76 -1.23 8.12
N ILE A 195 6.38 -1.58 6.90
CA ILE A 195 5.43 -0.82 6.07
C ILE A 195 4.00 -1.11 6.53
N ILE A 196 3.21 -0.07 6.73
CA ILE A 196 1.81 -0.15 7.17
C ILE A 196 0.89 0.66 6.26
N ASP A 197 -0.42 0.44 6.39
CA ASP A 197 -1.49 1.26 5.77
C ASP A 197 -1.59 1.13 4.25
N LEU A 198 -2.09 -0.02 3.78
CA LEU A 198 -2.17 -0.44 2.38
C LEU A 198 -3.50 -0.13 1.63
N PRO A 199 -4.44 0.70 2.13
CA PRO A 199 -5.73 0.88 1.46
C PRO A 199 -5.61 1.53 0.08
N GLN A 200 -4.51 2.20 -0.18
CA GLN A 200 -4.21 2.87 -1.44
C GLN A 200 -3.34 2.02 -2.38
N ALA A 201 -2.98 0.80 -1.97
CA ALA A 201 -2.21 -0.11 -2.80
C ALA A 201 -2.93 -0.43 -4.13
N ILE A 202 -2.20 -0.35 -5.22
CA ILE A 202 -2.70 -0.54 -6.58
C ILE A 202 -1.97 -1.67 -7.29
N ASP A 203 -2.65 -2.27 -8.29
CA ASP A 203 -2.02 -3.21 -9.20
C ASP A 203 -1.07 -2.48 -10.16
N ALA A 204 0.20 -2.91 -10.18
CA ALA A 204 1.25 -2.25 -10.95
C ALA A 204 1.07 -2.37 -12.47
N ALA A 205 0.40 -3.43 -12.95
CA ALA A 205 0.17 -3.68 -14.36
C ALA A 205 -1.16 -3.11 -14.87
N ALA A 206 -2.18 -3.05 -14.00
CA ALA A 206 -3.53 -2.66 -14.37
C ALA A 206 -3.83 -1.17 -14.14
N ASN A 207 -2.94 -0.41 -13.50
CA ASN A 207 -3.12 1.02 -13.23
C ASN A 207 -2.13 1.87 -14.02
N ASN A 208 -2.61 2.75 -14.87
CA ASN A 208 -1.77 3.62 -15.71
C ASN A 208 -0.94 4.64 -14.90
N ASN A 209 -1.33 4.92 -13.64
CA ASN A 209 -0.61 5.82 -12.76
C ASN A 209 0.42 5.11 -11.87
N ALA A 210 0.61 3.79 -12.03
CA ALA A 210 1.47 2.98 -11.14
C ALA A 210 2.92 3.51 -11.12
N LYS A 211 3.46 3.92 -12.28
CA LYS A 211 4.79 4.51 -12.39
C LYS A 211 4.91 5.79 -11.55
N ASP A 212 4.00 6.73 -11.73
CA ASP A 212 4.05 8.03 -11.04
C ASP A 212 3.87 7.86 -9.53
N MET A 213 3.04 6.90 -9.12
CA MET A 213 2.84 6.55 -7.72
C MET A 213 4.10 5.93 -7.11
N LEU A 214 4.73 4.98 -7.79
CA LEU A 214 6.00 4.39 -7.37
C LEU A 214 7.10 5.46 -7.25
N GLU A 215 7.23 6.32 -8.27
CA GLU A 215 8.22 7.40 -8.26
C GLU A 215 7.99 8.37 -7.10
N ARG A 216 6.75 8.65 -6.76
CA ARG A 216 6.38 9.47 -5.60
C ARG A 216 6.74 8.78 -4.29
N ASP A 217 6.37 7.52 -4.12
CA ASP A 217 6.61 6.72 -2.93
C ASP A 217 8.12 6.62 -2.64
N VAL A 218 8.92 6.23 -3.63
CA VAL A 218 10.38 6.14 -3.53
C VAL A 218 11.01 7.51 -3.23
N ARG A 219 10.53 8.58 -3.89
CA ARG A 219 11.01 9.94 -3.64
C ARG A 219 10.71 10.41 -2.23
N ASN A 220 9.52 10.13 -1.69
CA ASN A 220 9.15 10.50 -0.33
C ASN A 220 10.11 9.87 0.67
N MET A 221 10.36 8.55 0.55
CA MET A 221 11.27 7.83 1.44
C MET A 221 12.71 8.30 1.28
N THR A 222 13.18 8.47 0.04
CA THR A 222 14.55 8.96 -0.22
C THR A 222 14.75 10.38 0.34
N ASN A 223 13.76 11.26 0.19
CA ASN A 223 13.82 12.61 0.75
C ASN A 223 13.81 12.61 2.29
N TYR A 224 13.01 11.74 2.90
CA TYR A 224 12.98 11.65 4.35
C TYR A 224 14.33 11.17 4.91
N TYR A 225 14.81 10.03 4.46
CA TYR A 225 16.11 9.50 4.91
C TYR A 225 17.29 10.39 4.51
N GLY A 226 17.16 11.10 3.39
CA GLY A 226 18.15 12.06 2.91
C GLY A 226 18.37 13.27 3.81
N GLN A 227 17.45 13.56 4.74
CA GLN A 227 17.66 14.59 5.79
C GLN A 227 18.77 14.18 6.76
N TYR A 228 18.93 12.86 7.00
CA TYR A 228 19.96 12.28 7.87
C TYR A 228 21.19 11.85 7.10
N ALA A 229 21.04 11.41 5.84
CA ALA A 229 22.08 10.92 4.95
C ALA A 229 21.98 11.56 3.56
N PRO A 230 22.51 12.80 3.36
CA PRO A 230 22.33 13.58 2.12
C PRO A 230 22.87 12.93 0.84
N ASP A 231 23.77 11.97 0.95
CA ASP A 231 24.27 11.19 -0.18
C ASP A 231 23.18 10.38 -0.87
N LEU A 232 22.15 9.94 -0.15
CA LEU A 232 20.98 9.24 -0.72
C LEU A 232 20.23 10.07 -1.76
N LEU A 233 20.21 11.39 -1.63
CA LEU A 233 19.50 12.29 -2.55
C LEU A 233 20.12 12.32 -3.97
N LYS A 234 21.33 11.80 -4.14
CA LYS A 234 21.99 11.69 -5.44
C LYS A 234 21.54 10.47 -6.24
N GLY A 235 20.88 9.53 -5.60
CA GLY A 235 20.44 8.28 -6.22
C GLY A 235 19.16 8.44 -7.05
N HIS A 236 19.09 7.74 -8.17
CA HIS A 236 17.95 7.70 -9.06
C HIS A 236 17.11 6.42 -8.87
N TYR A 237 16.88 6.02 -7.61
CA TYR A 237 16.30 4.72 -7.23
C TYR A 237 14.96 4.44 -7.92
N ALA A 238 14.05 5.40 -7.96
CA ALA A 238 12.73 5.21 -8.57
C ALA A 238 12.81 4.85 -10.05
N LYS A 239 13.68 5.55 -10.79
CA LYS A 239 13.88 5.31 -12.22
C LYS A 239 14.57 3.97 -12.46
N GLU A 240 15.57 3.62 -11.64
CA GLU A 240 16.26 2.33 -11.71
C GLU A 240 15.29 1.17 -11.50
N ILE A 241 14.47 1.22 -10.44
CA ILE A 241 13.45 0.21 -10.14
C ILE A 241 12.48 0.07 -11.32
N TRP A 242 11.95 1.18 -11.85
CA TRP A 242 10.98 1.13 -12.92
C TRP A 242 11.56 0.62 -14.24
N GLN A 243 12.79 1.00 -14.58
CA GLN A 243 13.49 0.50 -15.77
C GLN A 243 13.71 -1.02 -15.70
N LEU A 244 14.17 -1.53 -14.54
CA LEU A 244 14.35 -2.96 -14.34
C LEU A 244 13.01 -3.71 -14.43
N PHE A 245 11.93 -3.14 -13.87
CA PHE A 245 10.58 -3.71 -13.95
C PHE A 245 10.08 -3.78 -15.39
N GLN A 246 10.23 -2.71 -16.18
CA GLN A 246 9.83 -2.67 -17.59
C GLN A 246 10.61 -3.66 -18.46
N LYS A 247 11.89 -3.89 -18.16
CA LYS A 247 12.74 -4.87 -18.86
C LYS A 247 12.44 -6.32 -18.45
N GLY A 248 11.70 -6.54 -17.35
CA GLY A 248 11.51 -7.87 -16.77
C GLY A 248 12.72 -8.39 -15.97
N ASP A 249 13.69 -7.52 -15.68
CA ASP A 249 14.95 -7.84 -14.99
C ASP A 249 14.85 -7.64 -13.47
N LEU A 250 13.74 -7.07 -12.97
CA LEU A 250 13.54 -6.83 -11.55
C LEU A 250 13.23 -8.15 -10.83
N THR A 251 14.02 -8.47 -9.82
CA THR A 251 13.84 -9.63 -8.96
C THR A 251 13.72 -9.19 -7.50
N PRO A 252 13.11 -10.01 -6.60
CA PRO A 252 13.00 -9.68 -5.17
C PRO A 252 14.33 -9.42 -4.47
N ASP A 253 15.44 -9.90 -5.02
CA ASP A 253 16.79 -9.76 -4.46
C ASP A 253 17.64 -8.71 -5.19
N THR A 254 17.06 -7.96 -6.13
CA THR A 254 17.74 -6.90 -6.87
C THR A 254 18.35 -5.88 -5.91
N LYS A 255 19.63 -5.55 -6.09
CA LYS A 255 20.35 -4.51 -5.33
C LYS A 255 20.44 -3.25 -6.16
N LEU A 256 19.89 -2.16 -5.65
CA LEU A 256 19.93 -0.87 -6.31
C LEU A 256 21.30 -0.23 -6.18
N LYS A 257 21.72 0.42 -7.26
CA LYS A 257 22.97 1.20 -7.34
C LYS A 257 22.71 2.71 -7.25
N GLY A 258 21.46 3.14 -7.38
CA GLY A 258 21.08 4.54 -7.51
C GLY A 258 21.50 5.16 -8.86
N ILE A 259 21.78 4.33 -9.86
CA ILE A 259 22.31 4.76 -11.17
C ILE A 259 21.30 4.39 -12.25
N ILE A 260 21.09 5.30 -13.19
CA ILE A 260 20.32 5.04 -14.40
C ILE A 260 21.27 4.52 -15.47
N GLU A 261 21.03 3.33 -15.98
CA GLU A 261 21.63 2.90 -17.24
C GLU A 261 20.98 3.70 -18.37
N VAL A 262 21.73 4.65 -18.92
CA VAL A 262 21.30 5.35 -20.14
C VAL A 262 21.43 4.35 -21.27
N ASP A 263 20.30 3.94 -21.87
CA ASP A 263 20.33 3.16 -23.12
C ASP A 263 20.91 4.04 -24.21
N THR A 264 22.20 3.85 -24.48
CA THR A 264 22.93 4.58 -25.52
C THR A 264 22.70 3.98 -26.90
N ARG A 265 21.89 2.94 -27.04
CA ARG A 265 21.55 2.40 -28.36
C ARG A 265 20.76 3.47 -29.11
N PRO A 266 21.16 3.81 -30.35
CA PRO A 266 20.37 4.72 -31.18
C PRO A 266 18.97 4.14 -31.33
N ALA A 267 17.96 4.99 -31.17
CA ALA A 267 16.58 4.58 -31.40
C ALA A 267 16.49 3.99 -32.81
N ASP A 268 15.90 2.81 -32.96
CA ASP A 268 15.65 2.20 -34.25
C ASP A 268 14.49 2.96 -34.93
N VAL A 269 14.84 4.16 -35.42
CA VAL A 269 13.93 5.07 -36.11
C VAL A 269 13.39 4.43 -37.37
N ASP A 270 14.16 3.56 -38.01
CA ASP A 270 13.79 2.90 -39.25
C ASP A 270 12.68 1.87 -39.03
N SER A 271 12.72 1.06 -37.98
CA SER A 271 11.64 0.14 -37.62
C SER A 271 10.34 0.89 -37.22
N VAL A 272 10.46 1.95 -36.44
CA VAL A 272 9.28 2.76 -36.05
C VAL A 272 8.65 3.45 -37.27
N MET A 273 9.48 3.97 -38.18
CA MET A 273 8.99 4.57 -39.44
C MET A 273 8.32 3.55 -40.37
N LEU A 274 8.79 2.30 -40.33
CA LEU A 274 8.19 1.21 -41.09
C LEU A 274 6.82 0.81 -40.55
N GLU A 275 6.67 0.72 -39.22
CA GLU A 275 5.40 0.47 -38.55
C GLU A 275 4.38 1.61 -38.80
N ILE A 276 4.83 2.86 -38.68
CA ILE A 276 4.01 4.03 -38.97
C ILE A 276 3.50 4.00 -40.45
N LYS A 277 4.40 3.72 -41.40
CA LYS A 277 4.01 3.62 -42.83
C LYS A 277 3.05 2.47 -43.09
N ALA A 278 3.24 1.31 -42.44
CA ALA A 278 2.34 0.18 -42.55
C ALA A 278 0.93 0.51 -41.99
N ALA A 279 0.86 1.18 -40.84
CA ALA A 279 -0.39 1.61 -40.24
C ALA A 279 -1.14 2.65 -41.11
N PHE A 280 -0.42 3.59 -41.73
CA PHE A 280 -1.02 4.53 -42.69
C PHE A 280 -1.56 3.84 -43.94
N ALA A 281 -0.82 2.87 -44.53
CA ALA A 281 -1.24 2.11 -45.67
C ALA A 281 -2.52 1.29 -45.38
N GLU A 282 -2.59 0.65 -44.20
CA GLU A 282 -3.78 -0.09 -43.74
C GLU A 282 -5.00 0.83 -43.58
N GLN A 283 -4.78 2.03 -43.03
CA GLN A 283 -5.84 3.02 -42.88
C GLN A 283 -6.35 3.54 -44.24
N GLU A 284 -5.46 3.80 -45.21
CA GLU A 284 -5.86 4.18 -46.58
C GLU A 284 -6.65 3.08 -47.30
N GLU A 285 -6.23 1.82 -47.17
CA GLU A 285 -6.99 0.70 -47.75
C GLU A 285 -8.38 0.55 -47.13
N ARG A 286 -8.47 0.75 -45.79
CA ARG A 286 -9.74 0.71 -45.09
C ARG A 286 -10.70 1.82 -45.59
N LEU A 287 -10.19 3.04 -45.76
CA LEU A 287 -10.95 4.16 -46.29
C LEU A 287 -11.40 3.93 -47.73
N LYS A 288 -10.54 3.33 -48.59
CA LYS A 288 -10.89 2.97 -49.97
C LYS A 288 -12.03 1.93 -50.02
N ARG A 289 -11.94 0.88 -49.18
CA ARG A 289 -13.01 -0.15 -49.10
C ARG A 289 -14.33 0.41 -48.56
N MET A 290 -14.29 1.43 -47.69
CA MET A 290 -15.52 2.10 -47.23
C MET A 290 -16.14 2.97 -48.32
N ALA A 291 -15.35 3.64 -49.14
CA ALA A 291 -15.82 4.49 -50.24
C ALA A 291 -16.31 3.68 -51.46
N GLU A 292 -15.91 2.41 -51.61
CA GLU A 292 -16.39 1.51 -52.67
C GLU A 292 -17.72 0.79 -52.30
N ASN A 293 -18.14 0.86 -51.04
CA ASN A 293 -19.36 0.22 -50.53
C ASN A 293 -20.53 1.22 -50.29
N ASP A 294 -20.33 2.53 -50.57
CA ASP A 294 -21.35 3.57 -50.62
C ASP A 294 -21.70 3.91 -52.08
#